data_4bc0302a576a21ff1e81bc98342cf1b3
#
_entry.id   4bc0302a576a21ff1e81bc98342cf1b3
#
_cell.length_a   1.000
_cell.length_b   1.000
_cell.length_c   1.000
_cell.angle_alpha   90.00
_cell.angle_beta   90.00
_cell.angle_gamma   90.00
#
_symmetry.space_group_name_H-M   'P 1'
#
loop_
_entity.id
_entity.type
_entity.pdbx_description
1 polymer ?
#
loop_
_entity_poly.entity_id
_entity_poly.type
_entity_poly.pdbx_seq_one_letter_code
_entity_poly.pdbx_strand_id
1 'polypeptide(L)'
;MKYCLTFLFLLVIFTGCTSDLPKDRMLYASFPKEETLHSKVIQLDSVYMRYPFRVHVSGDQAVVLDLHGTDVYCHLFHYPDFHYLSSFGRRGDSPEEMLSVETVKCIDGSFWTLDANKGELTRFEFVSDRDSLLRAEAISFDKDSILRALDFVAFNDTTFLIPDYSGDSRFCWVNRQGKFLKKSGVIPSLNEEALKEARPALAQAWRSFIDYNPHNGVLVAATQLGEVLEIYNLQNGFH
;
A
#
# COMPACT_ATOMS: atom_id res chain seq x y z
N MET A 1 52.66 -21.31 28.76
CA MET A 1 52.42 -20.05 28.09
C MET A 1 51.71 -20.14 26.72
N LYS A 2 51.90 -21.20 25.92
CA LYS A 2 51.25 -21.33 24.59
C LYS A 2 49.71 -21.50 24.65
N TYR A 3 49.18 -22.11 25.68
CA TYR A 3 47.70 -22.34 25.81
C TYR A 3 46.90 -21.13 26.33
N CYS A 4 47.58 -20.19 27.00
CA CYS A 4 46.94 -18.98 27.51
C CYS A 4 46.65 -17.96 26.38
N LEU A 5 47.47 -17.95 25.34
CA LEU A 5 47.30 -17.07 24.17
C LEU A 5 46.17 -17.54 23.27
N THR A 6 46.00 -18.88 23.15
CA THR A 6 44.93 -19.47 22.33
C THR A 6 43.54 -19.27 22.99
N PHE A 7 43.47 -19.26 24.33
CA PHE A 7 42.24 -19.01 25.06
C PHE A 7 41.82 -17.54 25.00
N LEU A 8 42.80 -16.62 24.97
CA LEU A 8 42.52 -15.18 24.81
C LEU A 8 42.01 -14.84 23.41
N PHE A 9 42.47 -15.58 22.38
CA PHE A 9 42.01 -15.38 21.00
C PHE A 9 40.59 -15.91 20.76
N LEU A 10 40.18 -16.96 21.48
CA LEU A 10 38.82 -17.51 21.43
C LEU A 10 37.80 -16.59 22.12
N LEU A 11 38.22 -15.82 23.13
CA LEU A 11 37.33 -14.92 23.87
C LEU A 11 36.95 -13.65 23.08
N VAL A 12 37.79 -13.24 22.11
CA VAL A 12 37.57 -12.04 21.29
C VAL A 12 36.51 -12.29 20.16
N ILE A 13 36.24 -13.56 19.82
CA ILE A 13 35.31 -13.90 18.73
C ILE A 13 33.85 -13.80 19.18
N PHE A 14 33.56 -13.71 20.50
CA PHE A 14 32.23 -13.61 21.06
C PHE A 14 31.72 -12.20 21.36
N THR A 15 32.47 -11.16 21.03
CA THR A 15 31.91 -9.80 20.98
C THR A 15 31.11 -9.68 19.69
N GLY A 16 29.98 -10.39 19.62
CA GLY A 16 28.97 -10.17 18.59
C GLY A 16 28.58 -8.71 18.65
N CYS A 17 28.67 -8.01 17.53
CA CYS A 17 28.08 -6.69 17.39
C CYS A 17 26.58 -6.81 17.73
N THR A 18 26.21 -6.48 18.94
CA THR A 18 24.85 -6.03 19.21
C THR A 18 24.75 -4.66 18.59
N SER A 19 24.31 -4.60 17.32
CA SER A 19 23.87 -3.34 16.77
C SER A 19 22.65 -2.90 17.57
N ASP A 20 22.83 -1.96 18.48
CA ASP A 20 21.70 -1.32 19.15
C ASP A 20 20.79 -0.74 18.06
N LEU A 21 19.57 -1.27 17.98
CA LEU A 21 18.58 -0.71 17.07
C LEU A 21 18.35 0.76 17.47
N PRO A 22 18.17 1.68 16.50
CA PRO A 22 17.75 3.03 16.78
C PRO A 22 16.55 3.03 17.74
N LYS A 23 16.46 4.03 18.62
CA LYS A 23 15.42 4.10 19.68
C LYS A 23 13.98 4.11 19.16
N ASP A 24 13.79 4.45 17.90
CA ASP A 24 12.53 4.47 17.17
C ASP A 24 12.19 3.13 16.50
N ARG A 25 13.03 2.11 16.68
CA ARG A 25 12.84 0.77 16.11
C ARG A 25 12.69 -0.27 17.19
N MET A 26 11.75 -1.18 16.99
CA MET A 26 11.51 -2.33 17.85
C MET A 26 11.54 -3.60 17.02
N LEU A 27 12.21 -4.63 17.54
CA LEU A 27 12.16 -5.98 16.99
C LEU A 27 11.22 -6.83 17.86
N TYR A 28 10.19 -7.36 17.23
CA TYR A 28 9.26 -8.28 17.89
C TYR A 28 9.68 -9.73 17.60
N ALA A 29 10.04 -10.47 18.65
CA ALA A 29 10.29 -11.90 18.59
C ALA A 29 9.02 -12.73 18.89
N SER A 30 8.05 -12.13 19.59
CA SER A 30 6.74 -12.72 19.88
C SER A 30 5.70 -11.63 20.06
N PHE A 31 4.44 -11.95 19.81
CA PHE A 31 3.33 -11.04 20.04
C PHE A 31 2.63 -11.39 21.36
N PRO A 32 2.14 -10.37 22.12
CA PRO A 32 1.49 -10.60 23.43
C PRO A 32 0.13 -11.31 23.30
N LYS A 33 -0.44 -11.33 22.12
CA LYS A 33 -1.72 -11.99 21.82
C LYS A 33 -1.63 -12.69 20.47
N GLU A 34 -1.97 -13.97 20.47
CA GLU A 34 -2.11 -14.78 19.28
C GLU A 34 -3.52 -15.37 19.24
N GLU A 35 -4.14 -15.35 18.08
CA GLU A 35 -5.48 -15.91 17.86
C GLU A 35 -5.46 -16.86 16.66
N THR A 36 -6.11 -18.00 16.81
CA THR A 36 -6.34 -18.93 15.70
C THR A 36 -7.57 -18.49 14.94
N LEU A 37 -7.41 -18.18 13.64
CA LEU A 37 -8.50 -17.86 12.75
C LEU A 37 -9.05 -19.12 12.08
N HIS A 38 -10.37 -19.18 11.93
CA HIS A 38 -11.05 -20.21 11.17
C HIS A 38 -11.52 -19.63 9.84
N SER A 39 -11.10 -20.24 8.73
CA SER A 39 -11.52 -19.84 7.40
C SER A 39 -12.75 -20.59 6.94
N LYS A 40 -13.59 -19.93 6.17
CA LYS A 40 -14.70 -20.53 5.41
C LYS A 40 -14.42 -20.35 3.92
N VAL A 41 -14.48 -21.45 3.17
CA VAL A 41 -14.40 -21.38 1.70
C VAL A 41 -15.75 -20.91 1.15
N ILE A 42 -15.70 -19.87 0.32
CA ILE A 42 -16.87 -19.36 -0.42
C ILE A 42 -16.69 -19.77 -1.88
N GLN A 43 -17.66 -20.52 -2.42
CA GLN A 43 -17.67 -20.88 -3.83
C GLN A 43 -18.28 -19.73 -4.63
N LEU A 44 -17.56 -19.27 -5.65
CA LEU A 44 -17.99 -18.20 -6.55
C LEU A 44 -18.34 -18.81 -7.90
N ASP A 45 -19.65 -19.04 -8.12
CA ASP A 45 -20.12 -19.69 -9.36
C ASP A 45 -20.34 -18.69 -10.50
N SER A 46 -20.36 -17.39 -10.20
CA SER A 46 -20.78 -16.34 -11.15
C SER A 46 -19.62 -15.56 -11.75
N VAL A 47 -18.43 -15.65 -11.19
CA VAL A 47 -17.26 -14.88 -11.62
C VAL A 47 -15.98 -15.71 -11.50
N TYR A 48 -15.14 -15.63 -12.52
CA TYR A 48 -13.80 -16.21 -12.50
C TYR A 48 -12.77 -15.11 -12.35
N MET A 49 -11.91 -15.22 -11.32
CA MET A 49 -10.79 -14.32 -11.08
C MET A 49 -9.48 -15.05 -11.31
N ARG A 50 -8.57 -14.40 -12.03
CA ARG A 50 -7.24 -14.98 -12.35
C ARG A 50 -6.25 -14.77 -11.21
N TYR A 51 -6.27 -13.59 -10.60
CA TYR A 51 -5.37 -13.23 -9.52
C TYR A 51 -6.05 -12.24 -8.55
N PRO A 52 -6.93 -12.73 -7.66
CA PRO A 52 -7.54 -11.90 -6.63
C PRO A 52 -6.42 -11.39 -5.70
N PHE A 53 -6.15 -10.10 -5.75
CA PHE A 53 -4.97 -9.49 -5.13
C PHE A 53 -5.30 -8.68 -3.88
N ARG A 54 -6.40 -7.93 -3.94
CA ARG A 54 -6.86 -7.12 -2.81
C ARG A 54 -8.35 -7.29 -2.61
N VAL A 55 -8.78 -7.23 -1.35
CA VAL A 55 -10.19 -7.13 -0.97
C VAL A 55 -10.35 -5.87 -0.14
N HIS A 56 -11.36 -5.07 -0.46
CA HIS A 56 -11.77 -3.95 0.36
C HIS A 56 -13.24 -4.09 0.72
N VAL A 57 -13.56 -4.02 2.03
CA VAL A 57 -14.92 -4.16 2.56
C VAL A 57 -15.38 -2.81 3.10
N SER A 58 -16.57 -2.39 2.74
CA SER A 58 -17.23 -1.19 3.23
C SER A 58 -18.72 -1.42 3.41
N GLY A 59 -19.17 -1.40 4.65
CA GLY A 59 -20.56 -1.73 4.99
C GLY A 59 -20.93 -3.14 4.55
N ASP A 60 -21.94 -3.27 3.72
CA ASP A 60 -22.44 -4.51 3.13
C ASP A 60 -21.87 -4.81 1.74
N GLN A 61 -20.82 -4.10 1.34
CA GLN A 61 -20.16 -4.26 0.05
C GLN A 61 -18.72 -4.72 0.21
N ALA A 62 -18.28 -5.61 -0.68
CA ALA A 62 -16.89 -5.99 -0.83
C ALA A 62 -16.47 -5.85 -2.29
N VAL A 63 -15.31 -5.24 -2.52
CA VAL A 63 -14.68 -5.19 -3.84
C VAL A 63 -13.42 -6.03 -3.83
N VAL A 64 -13.32 -6.95 -4.78
CA VAL A 64 -12.13 -7.75 -5.03
C VAL A 64 -11.44 -7.21 -6.28
N LEU A 65 -10.17 -6.84 -6.16
CA LEU A 65 -9.31 -6.49 -7.28
C LEU A 65 -8.68 -7.76 -7.84
N ASP A 66 -8.97 -8.07 -9.11
CA ASP A 66 -8.28 -9.08 -9.89
C ASP A 66 -7.17 -8.44 -10.73
N LEU A 67 -5.94 -8.50 -10.23
CA LEU A 67 -4.78 -7.83 -10.84
C LEU A 67 -4.51 -8.28 -12.29
N HIS A 68 -4.86 -9.51 -12.63
CA HIS A 68 -4.67 -10.11 -13.95
C HIS A 68 -5.97 -10.41 -14.69
N GLY A 69 -7.05 -9.75 -14.31
CA GLY A 69 -8.33 -9.80 -15.02
C GLY A 69 -8.16 -9.46 -16.51
N THR A 70 -8.82 -10.18 -17.40
CA THR A 70 -8.70 -9.97 -18.85
C THR A 70 -9.53 -8.80 -19.35
N ASP A 71 -10.75 -8.68 -18.85
CA ASP A 71 -11.73 -7.71 -19.31
C ASP A 71 -11.97 -6.58 -18.32
N VAL A 72 -11.93 -6.92 -17.03
CA VAL A 72 -12.19 -6.00 -15.91
C VAL A 72 -11.22 -6.26 -14.78
N TYR A 73 -11.00 -5.25 -13.94
CA TYR A 73 -10.11 -5.34 -12.78
C TYR A 73 -10.85 -5.61 -11.47
N CYS A 74 -12.07 -5.13 -11.32
CA CYS A 74 -12.74 -5.14 -10.03
C CYS A 74 -14.09 -5.86 -10.09
N HIS A 75 -14.37 -6.64 -9.04
CA HIS A 75 -15.61 -7.37 -8.87
C HIS A 75 -16.26 -6.94 -7.56
N LEU A 76 -17.53 -6.53 -7.65
CA LEU A 76 -18.36 -6.10 -6.51
C LEU A 76 -19.18 -7.27 -6.01
N PHE A 77 -19.21 -7.44 -4.70
CA PHE A 77 -19.97 -8.47 -4.00
C PHE A 77 -20.78 -7.84 -2.86
N HIS A 78 -21.88 -8.46 -2.50
CA HIS A 78 -22.52 -8.25 -1.22
C HIS A 78 -21.69 -8.94 -0.11
N TYR A 79 -21.48 -8.27 1.00
CA TYR A 79 -20.75 -8.79 2.16
C TYR A 79 -21.72 -9.07 3.31
N PRO A 80 -21.61 -10.18 4.09
CA PRO A 80 -20.44 -11.08 4.16
C PRO A 80 -20.55 -12.36 3.34
N ASP A 81 -21.61 -12.60 2.59
CA ASP A 81 -21.88 -13.84 1.87
C ASP A 81 -21.15 -13.94 0.51
N PHE A 82 -20.55 -12.84 0.04
CA PHE A 82 -19.89 -12.71 -1.24
C PHE A 82 -20.76 -13.08 -2.43
N HIS A 83 -22.08 -12.74 -2.34
CA HIS A 83 -22.94 -12.80 -3.51
C HIS A 83 -22.48 -11.78 -4.55
N TYR A 84 -22.18 -12.26 -5.78
CA TYR A 84 -21.72 -11.40 -6.86
C TYR A 84 -22.81 -10.43 -7.33
N LEU A 85 -22.46 -9.16 -7.44
CA LEU A 85 -23.35 -8.09 -7.91
C LEU A 85 -22.97 -7.65 -9.32
N SER A 86 -21.74 -7.17 -9.52
CA SER A 86 -21.29 -6.63 -10.80
C SER A 86 -19.78 -6.56 -10.90
N SER A 87 -19.27 -6.15 -12.08
CA SER A 87 -17.87 -5.87 -12.31
C SER A 87 -17.69 -4.48 -12.89
N PHE A 88 -16.53 -3.85 -12.61
CA PHE A 88 -16.20 -2.52 -13.07
C PHE A 88 -14.69 -2.36 -13.30
N GLY A 89 -14.28 -1.19 -13.81
CA GLY A 89 -12.86 -0.96 -14.13
C GLY A 89 -12.43 -1.76 -15.35
N ARG A 90 -13.05 -1.48 -16.51
CA ARG A 90 -12.77 -2.18 -17.76
C ARG A 90 -11.31 -2.01 -18.15
N ARG A 91 -10.69 -3.11 -18.57
CA ARG A 91 -9.32 -3.13 -19.04
C ARG A 91 -9.22 -2.63 -20.47
N GLY A 92 -8.30 -1.72 -20.74
CA GLY A 92 -8.03 -1.20 -22.07
C GLY A 92 -7.31 0.14 -22.05
N ASP A 93 -7.17 0.74 -23.22
CA ASP A 93 -6.34 1.91 -23.50
C ASP A 93 -7.15 3.19 -23.71
N SER A 94 -8.47 3.07 -23.82
CA SER A 94 -9.34 4.25 -24.00
C SER A 94 -9.39 5.13 -22.74
N PRO A 95 -9.84 6.38 -22.84
CA PRO A 95 -9.96 7.29 -21.70
C PRO A 95 -10.82 6.74 -20.53
N GLU A 96 -11.81 5.92 -20.84
CA GLU A 96 -12.72 5.33 -19.85
C GLU A 96 -12.26 3.96 -19.32
N GLU A 97 -11.21 3.40 -19.91
CA GLU A 97 -10.63 2.11 -19.55
C GLU A 97 -9.39 2.28 -18.66
N MET A 98 -8.87 1.19 -18.13
CA MET A 98 -7.75 1.15 -17.22
C MET A 98 -6.64 0.25 -17.74
N LEU A 99 -5.38 0.68 -17.58
CA LEU A 99 -4.20 -0.08 -18.05
C LEU A 99 -3.60 -0.99 -16.99
N SER A 100 -3.54 -0.54 -15.74
CA SER A 100 -2.88 -1.27 -14.65
C SER A 100 -3.41 -0.82 -13.28
N VAL A 101 -4.49 -1.42 -12.84
CA VAL A 101 -5.05 -1.13 -11.52
C VAL A 101 -4.24 -1.86 -10.45
N GLU A 102 -3.63 -1.12 -9.53
CA GLU A 102 -2.77 -1.66 -8.47
C GLU A 102 -3.46 -1.67 -7.11
N THR A 103 -4.45 -0.82 -6.91
CA THR A 103 -5.18 -0.76 -5.65
C THR A 103 -6.63 -0.33 -5.81
N VAL A 104 -7.46 -0.78 -4.89
CA VAL A 104 -8.83 -0.32 -4.69
C VAL A 104 -9.01 0.01 -3.21
N LYS A 105 -9.68 1.14 -2.90
CA LYS A 105 -10.03 1.55 -1.53
C LYS A 105 -11.43 2.14 -1.51
N CYS A 106 -12.10 2.05 -0.37
CA CYS A 106 -13.32 2.80 -0.12
C CYS A 106 -13.00 4.04 0.72
N ILE A 107 -13.41 5.20 0.25
CA ILE A 107 -13.26 6.49 0.93
C ILE A 107 -14.62 7.16 0.88
N ASP A 108 -15.18 7.47 2.05
CA ASP A 108 -16.49 8.14 2.21
C ASP A 108 -17.61 7.48 1.39
N GLY A 109 -17.67 6.13 1.43
CA GLY A 109 -18.69 5.35 0.74
C GLY A 109 -18.52 5.21 -0.78
N SER A 110 -17.46 5.76 -1.36
CA SER A 110 -17.12 5.61 -2.78
C SER A 110 -15.91 4.70 -2.94
N PHE A 111 -15.89 3.88 -3.98
CA PHE A 111 -14.71 3.08 -4.31
C PHE A 111 -13.77 3.86 -5.23
N TRP A 112 -12.49 3.83 -4.86
CA TRP A 112 -11.42 4.47 -5.61
C TRP A 112 -10.42 3.45 -6.09
N THR A 113 -10.03 3.53 -7.35
CA THR A 113 -8.96 2.72 -7.93
C THR A 113 -7.77 3.59 -8.30
N LEU A 114 -6.58 3.01 -8.27
CA LEU A 114 -5.36 3.64 -8.75
C LEU A 114 -4.81 2.86 -9.94
N ASP A 115 -4.76 3.50 -11.10
CA ASP A 115 -4.08 3.01 -12.29
C ASP A 115 -2.64 3.50 -12.31
N ALA A 116 -1.70 2.61 -12.09
CA ALA A 116 -0.28 2.94 -12.00
C ALA A 116 0.34 3.37 -13.33
N ASN A 117 -0.14 2.84 -14.46
CA ASN A 117 0.40 3.16 -15.78
C ASN A 117 -0.20 4.47 -16.33
N LYS A 118 -1.46 4.74 -16.06
CA LYS A 118 -2.06 6.04 -16.36
C LYS A 118 -1.64 7.12 -15.37
N GLY A 119 -1.23 6.75 -14.15
CA GLY A 119 -1.02 7.69 -13.05
C GLY A 119 -2.34 8.39 -12.70
N GLU A 120 -3.39 7.61 -12.50
CA GLU A 120 -4.74 8.14 -12.36
C GLU A 120 -5.48 7.48 -11.20
N LEU A 121 -6.09 8.30 -10.35
CA LEU A 121 -7.12 7.88 -9.39
C LEU A 121 -8.49 8.00 -10.04
N THR A 122 -9.29 6.94 -9.98
CA THR A 122 -10.67 6.96 -10.47
C THR A 122 -11.63 6.64 -9.34
N ARG A 123 -12.63 7.50 -9.15
CA ARG A 123 -13.71 7.32 -8.19
C ARG A 123 -14.91 6.67 -8.86
N PHE A 124 -15.47 5.69 -8.19
CA PHE A 124 -16.70 4.99 -8.56
C PHE A 124 -17.75 5.17 -7.48
N GLU A 125 -18.97 5.44 -7.90
CA GLU A 125 -20.13 5.56 -7.03
C GLU A 125 -21.09 4.39 -7.26
N PHE A 126 -21.64 3.88 -6.17
CA PHE A 126 -22.61 2.81 -6.22
C PHE A 126 -23.98 3.33 -6.68
N VAL A 127 -24.57 2.63 -7.63
CA VAL A 127 -25.90 2.93 -8.19
C VAL A 127 -26.81 1.77 -7.85
N SER A 128 -27.64 1.96 -6.84
CA SER A 128 -28.45 0.91 -6.21
C SER A 128 -29.52 0.29 -7.12
N ASP A 129 -30.06 1.03 -8.08
CA ASP A 129 -31.03 0.53 -9.04
C ASP A 129 -30.43 -0.44 -10.09
N ARG A 130 -29.10 -0.54 -10.15
CA ARG A 130 -28.35 -1.39 -11.09
C ARG A 130 -27.42 -2.36 -10.39
N ASP A 131 -27.31 -2.31 -9.07
CA ASP A 131 -26.31 -3.05 -8.28
C ASP A 131 -24.90 -2.95 -8.87
N SER A 132 -24.51 -1.75 -9.31
CA SER A 132 -23.29 -1.52 -10.06
C SER A 132 -22.57 -0.26 -9.62
N LEU A 133 -21.27 -0.19 -9.96
CA LEU A 133 -20.39 0.95 -9.73
C LEU A 133 -20.16 1.70 -11.04
N LEU A 134 -20.47 3.00 -11.07
CA LEU A 134 -20.24 3.88 -12.21
C LEU A 134 -19.09 4.84 -11.93
N ARG A 135 -18.29 5.10 -12.96
CA ARG A 135 -17.20 6.09 -12.91
C ARG A 135 -17.79 7.49 -12.71
N ALA A 136 -17.37 8.17 -11.65
CA ALA A 136 -17.85 9.49 -11.27
C ALA A 136 -16.80 10.58 -11.45
N GLU A 137 -15.52 10.26 -11.24
CA GLU A 137 -14.43 11.23 -11.27
C GLU A 137 -13.12 10.53 -11.65
N ALA A 138 -12.23 11.27 -12.33
CA ALA A 138 -10.85 10.84 -12.56
C ALA A 138 -9.88 11.98 -12.24
N ILE A 139 -8.78 11.64 -11.56
CA ILE A 139 -7.73 12.57 -11.15
C ILE A 139 -6.41 12.06 -11.74
N SER A 140 -5.92 12.74 -12.78
CA SER A 140 -4.62 12.41 -13.37
C SER A 140 -3.50 13.09 -12.60
N PHE A 141 -2.47 12.34 -12.25
CA PHE A 141 -1.32 12.85 -11.53
C PHE A 141 -0.32 13.55 -12.45
N ASP A 142 0.39 14.51 -11.88
CA ASP A 142 1.57 15.12 -12.49
C ASP A 142 2.69 14.08 -12.63
N LYS A 143 2.85 13.53 -13.83
CA LYS A 143 3.81 12.45 -14.12
C LYS A 143 5.27 12.89 -14.09
N ASP A 144 5.53 14.19 -14.17
CA ASP A 144 6.89 14.74 -14.08
C ASP A 144 7.37 14.75 -12.62
N SER A 145 6.44 14.87 -11.68
CA SER A 145 6.74 14.94 -10.25
C SER A 145 6.44 13.65 -9.50
N ILE A 146 5.55 12.78 -10.00
CA ILE A 146 5.11 11.57 -9.34
C ILE A 146 5.50 10.35 -10.16
N LEU A 147 6.53 9.65 -9.68
CA LEU A 147 6.99 8.43 -10.32
C LEU A 147 6.11 7.25 -9.88
N ARG A 148 5.34 6.69 -10.81
CA ARG A 148 4.60 5.42 -10.70
C ARG A 148 3.93 5.17 -9.33
N ALA A 149 2.79 5.78 -9.09
CA ALA A 149 1.99 5.54 -7.89
C ALA A 149 1.46 4.09 -7.88
N LEU A 150 1.63 3.37 -6.77
CA LEU A 150 1.20 1.97 -6.61
C LEU A 150 0.22 1.77 -5.45
N ASP A 151 0.14 2.74 -4.55
CA ASP A 151 -0.84 2.79 -3.46
C ASP A 151 -1.13 4.25 -3.11
N PHE A 152 -2.18 4.51 -2.36
CA PHE A 152 -2.57 5.85 -1.92
C PHE A 152 -3.45 5.80 -0.68
N VAL A 153 -3.52 6.90 0.05
CA VAL A 153 -4.55 7.16 1.06
C VAL A 153 -5.09 8.58 0.90
N ALA A 154 -6.36 8.80 1.19
CA ALA A 154 -6.90 10.14 1.36
C ALA A 154 -6.53 10.64 2.76
N PHE A 155 -5.79 11.73 2.82
CA PHE A 155 -5.48 12.42 4.07
C PHE A 155 -6.67 13.26 4.54
N ASN A 156 -7.32 13.92 3.59
CA ASN A 156 -8.56 14.67 3.75
C ASN A 156 -9.25 14.80 2.38
N ASP A 157 -10.34 15.55 2.30
CA ASP A 157 -11.16 15.75 1.10
C ASP A 157 -10.40 16.34 -0.10
N THR A 158 -9.25 16.98 0.15
CA THR A 158 -8.50 17.73 -0.87
C THR A 158 -7.11 17.18 -1.14
N THR A 159 -6.64 16.20 -0.36
CA THR A 159 -5.23 15.79 -0.38
C THR A 159 -5.08 14.29 -0.25
N PHE A 160 -4.26 13.72 -1.11
CA PHE A 160 -3.84 12.33 -1.09
C PHE A 160 -2.36 12.21 -0.71
N LEU A 161 -2.02 11.10 -0.06
CA LEU A 161 -0.66 10.68 0.22
C LEU A 161 -0.36 9.41 -0.59
N ILE A 162 0.80 9.40 -1.23
CA ILE A 162 1.25 8.32 -2.14
C ILE A 162 2.68 7.94 -1.76
N PRO A 163 3.06 6.66 -1.71
CA PRO A 163 4.46 6.26 -1.57
C PRO A 163 5.33 6.83 -2.69
N ASP A 164 6.49 7.41 -2.34
CA ASP A 164 7.43 7.97 -3.31
C ASP A 164 8.43 6.90 -3.77
N TYR A 165 8.44 6.61 -5.06
CA TYR A 165 9.37 5.65 -5.68
C TYR A 165 10.55 6.31 -6.40
N SER A 166 10.71 7.62 -6.31
CA SER A 166 11.90 8.32 -6.80
C SER A 166 13.14 8.05 -5.94
N GLY A 167 12.90 7.69 -4.67
CA GLY A 167 13.95 7.49 -3.67
C GLY A 167 14.39 8.75 -2.93
N ASP A 168 13.77 9.91 -3.23
CA ASP A 168 14.10 11.15 -2.54
C ASP A 168 13.47 11.22 -1.14
N SER A 169 12.29 10.65 -1.00
CA SER A 169 11.51 10.65 0.23
C SER A 169 10.69 9.37 0.36
N ARG A 170 9.97 9.25 1.46
CA ARG A 170 9.11 8.10 1.69
C ARG A 170 7.75 8.26 1.05
N PHE A 171 7.22 9.49 1.01
CA PHE A 171 5.88 9.82 0.53
C PHE A 171 5.84 11.11 -0.28
N CYS A 172 4.90 11.16 -1.23
CA CYS A 172 4.48 12.36 -1.96
C CYS A 172 3.08 12.79 -1.51
N TRP A 173 2.86 14.09 -1.41
CA TRP A 173 1.54 14.70 -1.20
C TRP A 173 1.03 15.26 -2.51
N VAL A 174 -0.24 14.98 -2.81
CA VAL A 174 -0.91 15.34 -4.06
C VAL A 174 -2.26 15.96 -3.74
N ASN A 175 -2.63 17.03 -4.40
CA ASN A 175 -3.95 17.61 -4.23
C ASN A 175 -5.00 16.90 -5.10
N ARG A 176 -6.29 17.27 -4.91
CA ARG A 176 -7.41 16.69 -5.65
C ARG A 176 -7.40 17.01 -7.16
N GLN A 177 -6.58 17.94 -7.61
CA GLN A 177 -6.36 18.22 -9.02
C GLN A 177 -5.18 17.42 -9.62
N GLY A 178 -4.62 16.46 -8.85
CA GLY A 178 -3.49 15.64 -9.27
C GLY A 178 -2.13 16.34 -9.23
N LYS A 179 -2.06 17.58 -8.71
CA LYS A 179 -0.80 18.35 -8.64
C LYS A 179 0.02 17.91 -7.41
N PHE A 180 1.31 17.75 -7.65
CA PHE A 180 2.30 17.57 -6.61
C PHE A 180 2.33 18.76 -5.65
N LEU A 181 2.39 18.51 -4.34
CA LEU A 181 2.47 19.53 -3.29
C LEU A 181 3.83 19.54 -2.60
N LYS A 182 4.26 18.40 -2.09
CA LYS A 182 5.52 18.23 -1.35
C LYS A 182 5.88 16.76 -1.21
N LYS A 183 7.12 16.51 -0.84
CA LYS A 183 7.60 15.21 -0.35
C LYS A 183 7.77 15.22 1.16
N SER A 184 7.69 14.05 1.80
CA SER A 184 7.90 13.90 3.24
C SER A 184 8.31 12.49 3.63
N GLY A 185 8.85 12.37 4.85
CA GLY A 185 9.40 11.13 5.37
C GLY A 185 10.74 10.77 4.74
N VAL A 186 11.55 10.01 5.47
CA VAL A 186 12.85 9.50 5.03
C VAL A 186 12.72 8.02 4.82
N ILE A 187 13.37 7.47 3.78
CA ILE A 187 13.48 6.02 3.62
C ILE A 187 14.32 5.49 4.78
N PRO A 188 13.77 4.60 5.64
CA PRO A 188 14.42 4.23 6.89
C PRO A 188 15.50 3.15 6.67
N SER A 189 16.39 3.37 5.71
CA SER A 189 17.54 2.50 5.43
C SER A 189 18.74 2.88 6.29
N LEU A 190 19.47 1.88 6.77
CA LEU A 190 20.78 2.06 7.41
C LEU A 190 21.93 2.03 6.41
N ASN A 191 21.68 1.73 5.16
CA ASN A 191 22.67 1.71 4.11
C ASN A 191 22.81 3.10 3.49
N GLU A 192 23.74 3.90 4.02
CA GLU A 192 24.00 5.26 3.55
C GLU A 192 24.50 5.34 2.11
N GLU A 193 25.22 4.33 1.64
CA GLU A 193 25.69 4.26 0.26
C GLU A 193 24.52 4.05 -0.70
N ALA A 194 23.60 3.12 -0.38
CA ALA A 194 22.39 2.91 -1.16
C ALA A 194 21.48 4.16 -1.19
N LEU A 195 21.43 4.93 -0.10
CA LEU A 195 20.71 6.20 -0.06
C LEU A 195 21.33 7.28 -0.97
N LYS A 196 22.60 7.19 -1.31
CA LYS A 196 23.29 8.14 -2.20
C LYS A 196 23.24 7.70 -3.67
N GLU A 197 23.47 6.42 -3.95
CA GLU A 197 23.73 5.92 -5.30
C GLU A 197 22.60 5.11 -5.92
N ALA A 198 21.78 4.45 -5.10
CA ALA A 198 20.75 3.50 -5.55
C ALA A 198 19.32 3.87 -5.10
N ARG A 199 19.01 5.14 -5.01
CA ARG A 199 17.74 5.66 -4.46
C ARG A 199 16.47 5.03 -5.02
N PRO A 200 16.28 4.92 -6.35
CA PRO A 200 15.05 4.30 -6.88
C PRO A 200 14.96 2.81 -6.55
N ALA A 201 16.07 2.08 -6.58
CA ALA A 201 16.11 0.66 -6.21
C ALA A 201 15.79 0.47 -4.73
N LEU A 202 16.31 1.36 -3.87
CA LEU A 202 16.02 1.36 -2.44
C LEU A 202 14.54 1.67 -2.18
N ALA A 203 13.95 2.65 -2.88
CA ALA A 203 12.53 2.95 -2.77
C ALA A 203 11.65 1.75 -3.18
N GLN A 204 12.06 0.98 -4.19
CA GLN A 204 11.37 -0.25 -4.57
C GLN A 204 11.52 -1.36 -3.52
N ALA A 205 12.68 -1.49 -2.88
CA ALA A 205 12.86 -2.43 -1.76
C ALA A 205 11.94 -2.10 -0.57
N TRP A 206 11.64 -0.81 -0.36
CA TRP A 206 10.72 -0.30 0.64
C TRP A 206 9.27 -0.15 0.14
N ARG A 207 8.94 -0.78 -0.97
CA ARG A 207 7.56 -0.81 -1.48
C ARG A 207 6.61 -1.33 -0.40
N SER A 208 5.54 -0.57 -0.12
CA SER A 208 4.64 -0.85 0.98
C SER A 208 3.19 -0.71 0.59
N PHE A 209 2.34 -1.47 1.27
CA PHE A 209 0.92 -1.19 1.39
C PHE A 209 0.74 -0.14 2.48
N ILE A 210 -0.04 0.89 2.20
CA ILE A 210 -0.30 1.96 3.17
C ILE A 210 -1.77 2.05 3.52
N ASP A 211 -2.04 2.40 4.76
CA ASP A 211 -3.39 2.74 5.21
C ASP A 211 -3.36 3.87 6.24
N TYR A 212 -4.44 4.65 6.30
CA TYR A 212 -4.52 5.84 7.12
C TYR A 212 -5.85 5.89 7.88
N ASN A 213 -5.77 6.12 9.18
CA ASN A 213 -6.93 6.33 10.03
C ASN A 213 -7.09 7.83 10.32
N PRO A 214 -8.09 8.51 9.71
CA PRO A 214 -8.30 9.95 9.92
C PRO A 214 -8.73 10.31 11.34
N HIS A 215 -9.31 9.38 12.11
CA HIS A 215 -9.76 9.64 13.47
C HIS A 215 -8.61 9.85 14.46
N ASN A 216 -7.49 9.17 14.27
CA ASN A 216 -6.32 9.27 15.15
C ASN A 216 -5.08 9.81 14.46
N GLY A 217 -5.13 10.07 13.15
CA GLY A 217 -4.02 10.61 12.36
C GLY A 217 -2.88 9.62 12.13
N VAL A 218 -3.11 8.32 12.34
CA VAL A 218 -2.08 7.29 12.18
C VAL A 218 -2.07 6.77 10.74
N LEU A 219 -0.90 6.87 10.10
CA LEU A 219 -0.56 6.20 8.86
C LEU A 219 0.28 4.96 9.17
N VAL A 220 -0.06 3.86 8.56
CA VAL A 220 0.71 2.61 8.61
C VAL A 220 1.24 2.27 7.23
N ALA A 221 2.50 1.83 7.15
CA ALA A 221 3.09 1.32 5.92
C ALA A 221 3.74 -0.06 6.18
N ALA A 222 3.17 -1.10 5.57
CA ALA A 222 3.68 -2.46 5.66
C ALA A 222 4.48 -2.81 4.39
N THR A 223 5.76 -3.12 4.53
CA THR A 223 6.62 -3.45 3.39
C THR A 223 6.19 -4.77 2.74
N GLN A 224 6.25 -4.83 1.41
CA GLN A 224 5.91 -6.04 0.65
C GLN A 224 7.05 -7.06 0.62
N LEU A 225 8.30 -6.59 0.66
CA LEU A 225 9.50 -7.42 0.48
C LEU A 225 10.28 -7.63 1.79
N GLY A 226 9.77 -7.14 2.90
CA GLY A 226 10.42 -7.23 4.21
C GLY A 226 9.41 -7.33 5.34
N GLU A 227 9.88 -7.67 6.52
CA GLU A 227 9.07 -7.79 7.74
C GLU A 227 9.09 -6.47 8.52
N VAL A 228 8.76 -5.34 7.84
CA VAL A 228 8.79 -4.01 8.44
C VAL A 228 7.41 -3.39 8.42
N LEU A 229 7.00 -2.89 9.56
CA LEU A 229 5.82 -2.07 9.77
C LEU A 229 6.27 -0.69 10.23
N GLU A 230 5.97 0.33 9.43
CA GLU A 230 6.21 1.73 9.78
C GLU A 230 4.91 2.36 10.26
N ILE A 231 4.99 3.13 11.33
CA ILE A 231 3.84 3.82 11.93
C ILE A 231 4.19 5.31 12.05
N TYR A 232 3.36 6.17 11.47
CA TYR A 232 3.54 7.61 11.45
C TYR A 232 2.33 8.31 12.06
N ASN A 233 2.56 9.36 12.82
CA ASN A 233 1.51 10.27 13.28
C ASN A 233 1.49 11.52 12.40
N LEU A 234 0.49 11.64 11.51
CA LEU A 234 0.42 12.76 10.58
C LEU A 234 -0.17 14.04 11.18
N GLN A 235 -0.82 13.99 12.35
CA GLN A 235 -1.35 15.18 13.04
C GLN A 235 -0.24 16.03 13.64
N ASN A 236 0.87 15.40 14.06
CA ASN A 236 2.02 16.04 14.69
C ASN A 236 3.23 16.20 13.74
N GLY A 237 3.02 16.07 12.44
CA GLY A 237 4.08 15.95 11.46
C GLY A 237 4.46 14.47 11.23
N PHE A 238 5.43 14.23 10.35
CA PHE A 238 5.96 12.88 10.13
C PHE A 238 6.93 12.49 11.24
N HIS A 239 6.42 12.10 12.40
CA HIS A 239 7.19 11.59 13.53
C HIS A 239 6.81 10.15 13.86
#